data_c2fcc0862577fc61f25ef62381dbafd9
#
_entry.id   c2fcc0862577fc61f25ef62381dbafd9
#
_cell.length_a   1.000
_cell.length_b   1.000
_cell.length_c   1.000
_cell.angle_alpha   90.00
_cell.angle_beta   90.00
_cell.angle_gamma   90.00
#
_symmetry.space_group_name_H-M   'P 1'
#
loop_
_entity.id
_entity.type
_entity.pdbx_description
1 polymer ?
#
loop_
_entity_poly.entity_id
_entity_poly.type
_entity_poly.pdbx_seq_one_letter_code
_entity_poly.pdbx_strand_id
1 'polypeptide(L)'
;MSRAFSGCYNLSGLSGISKWNTKNVANLSEIFSNCEDLEEVPDISKWKTKKVTNINKMFYNCIKLKKIPDISNWDISSVNEMKGLFERCHSLKAIPNIGKWNINNTTNMESMFAFCSSLEAIPDISNWNTGKVTNMRRIFAGCKKLIKLPDISKWNTNNLNNLFALFTDCQQLKELPDISKWNTSKVIEVNSIFENCLSLSKVPDISKWKFNEKPKILNNFKGCKNSIKIPEMYKE
;
A
#
# COMPACT_ATOMS: atom_id res chain seq x y z
N MET A 1 21.96 2.72 -6.09
CA MET A 1 21.83 1.23 -5.99
C MET A 1 20.49 0.76 -6.59
N SER A 2 19.76 1.64 -7.26
CA SER A 2 18.52 1.23 -7.92
C SER A 2 18.77 0.09 -8.91
N ARG A 3 17.80 -0.82 -9.02
CA ARG A 3 17.77 -1.95 -9.96
C ARG A 3 18.92 -2.96 -9.86
N ALA A 4 19.68 -3.01 -8.75
CA ALA A 4 20.88 -3.87 -8.66
C ALA A 4 20.62 -5.35 -8.97
N PHE A 5 19.42 -5.86 -8.61
CA PHE A 5 18.98 -7.23 -8.87
C PHE A 5 17.67 -7.29 -9.66
N SER A 6 17.25 -6.17 -10.27
CA SER A 6 15.98 -6.11 -11.00
C SER A 6 15.98 -7.12 -12.15
N GLY A 7 14.91 -7.92 -12.23
CA GLY A 7 14.76 -8.96 -13.26
C GLY A 7 15.60 -10.22 -13.04
N CYS A 8 16.19 -10.38 -11.87
CA CYS A 8 16.85 -11.64 -11.51
C CYS A 8 15.80 -12.70 -11.15
N TYR A 9 15.07 -13.18 -12.15
CA TYR A 9 13.89 -14.05 -11.95
C TYR A 9 14.21 -15.31 -11.13
N ASN A 10 15.37 -15.94 -11.35
CA ASN A 10 15.77 -17.17 -10.69
C ASN A 10 16.59 -16.93 -9.41
N LEU A 11 16.57 -15.72 -8.87
CA LEU A 11 17.31 -15.39 -7.67
C LEU A 11 16.65 -16.06 -6.46
N SER A 12 17.28 -17.08 -5.92
CA SER A 12 16.78 -17.81 -4.75
C SER A 12 17.39 -17.36 -3.43
N GLY A 13 18.51 -16.63 -3.49
CA GLY A 13 19.17 -16.09 -2.31
C GLY A 13 20.31 -15.15 -2.66
N LEU A 14 20.71 -14.35 -1.69
CA LEU A 14 21.81 -13.39 -1.79
C LEU A 14 22.64 -13.45 -0.52
N SER A 15 23.93 -13.66 -0.63
CA SER A 15 24.86 -13.55 0.50
C SER A 15 25.61 -12.20 0.45
N GLY A 16 25.98 -11.70 1.64
CA GLY A 16 26.88 -10.56 1.77
C GLY A 16 26.26 -9.17 1.61
N ILE A 17 25.01 -9.02 1.15
CA ILE A 17 24.39 -7.69 1.00
C ILE A 17 24.11 -6.99 2.34
N SER A 18 24.03 -7.76 3.43
CA SER A 18 23.92 -7.23 4.80
C SER A 18 25.15 -6.38 5.20
N LYS A 19 26.29 -6.63 4.56
CA LYS A 19 27.55 -5.89 4.79
C LYS A 19 27.69 -4.65 3.91
N TRP A 20 26.76 -4.37 3.04
CA TRP A 20 26.85 -3.22 2.13
C TRP A 20 26.81 -1.90 2.90
N ASN A 21 27.74 -1.01 2.56
CA ASN A 21 27.73 0.35 3.08
C ASN A 21 26.72 1.20 2.30
N THR A 22 25.53 1.38 2.88
CA THR A 22 24.44 2.13 2.25
C THR A 22 24.35 3.59 2.71
N LYS A 23 25.30 4.10 3.52
CA LYS A 23 25.27 5.43 4.14
C LYS A 23 25.02 6.58 3.15
N ASN A 24 25.47 6.45 1.91
CA ASN A 24 25.35 7.47 0.87
C ASN A 24 24.36 7.09 -0.24
N VAL A 25 23.56 6.04 -0.04
CA VAL A 25 22.57 5.61 -1.02
C VAL A 25 21.35 6.52 -0.93
N ALA A 26 21.01 7.17 -2.04
CA ALA A 26 19.82 8.00 -2.15
C ALA A 26 18.64 7.27 -2.80
N ASN A 27 18.91 6.22 -3.59
CA ASN A 27 17.87 5.52 -4.36
C ASN A 27 18.03 4.01 -4.24
N LEU A 28 16.97 3.36 -3.69
CA LEU A 28 16.80 1.91 -3.55
C LEU A 28 15.65 1.37 -4.41
N SER A 29 15.12 2.21 -5.34
CA SER A 29 14.02 1.78 -6.19
C SER A 29 14.37 0.52 -6.98
N GLU A 30 13.40 -0.37 -7.10
CA GLU A 30 13.44 -1.57 -7.93
C GLU A 30 14.61 -2.53 -7.62
N ILE A 31 15.29 -2.41 -6.46
CA ILE A 31 16.52 -3.19 -6.18
C ILE A 31 16.30 -4.70 -6.28
N PHE A 32 15.11 -5.21 -5.89
CA PHE A 32 14.71 -6.63 -6.01
C PHE A 32 13.49 -6.81 -6.93
N SER A 33 13.14 -5.80 -7.71
CA SER A 33 11.97 -5.86 -8.59
C SER A 33 12.07 -7.05 -9.55
N ASN A 34 10.97 -7.81 -9.70
CA ASN A 34 10.90 -9.00 -10.55
C ASN A 34 11.89 -10.12 -10.17
N CYS A 35 12.28 -10.22 -8.90
CA CYS A 35 12.95 -11.42 -8.38
C CYS A 35 11.89 -12.46 -8.00
N GLU A 36 11.31 -13.13 -9.01
CA GLU A 36 10.09 -13.93 -8.82
C GLU A 36 10.32 -15.16 -7.94
N ASP A 37 11.51 -15.76 -7.99
CA ASP A 37 11.87 -16.94 -7.20
C ASP A 37 12.44 -16.61 -5.80
N LEU A 38 12.61 -15.32 -5.48
CA LEU A 38 13.13 -14.89 -4.19
C LEU A 38 12.12 -15.19 -3.08
N GLU A 39 12.42 -16.17 -2.22
CA GLU A 39 11.54 -16.55 -1.11
C GLU A 39 11.75 -15.71 0.15
N GLU A 40 12.99 -15.31 0.42
CA GLU A 40 13.35 -14.47 1.56
C GLU A 40 14.35 -13.39 1.13
N VAL A 41 14.13 -12.17 1.59
CA VAL A 41 15.11 -11.09 1.43
C VAL A 41 16.22 -11.31 2.47
N PRO A 42 17.53 -11.27 2.07
CA PRO A 42 18.61 -11.30 3.03
C PRO A 42 18.51 -10.18 4.06
N ASP A 43 19.20 -10.34 5.20
CA ASP A 43 19.16 -9.32 6.26
C ASP A 43 19.68 -7.96 5.79
N ILE A 44 18.75 -7.06 5.56
CA ILE A 44 18.95 -5.65 5.19
C ILE A 44 18.57 -4.70 6.33
N SER A 45 18.31 -5.22 7.53
CA SER A 45 17.88 -4.44 8.70
C SER A 45 18.88 -3.35 9.11
N LYS A 46 20.18 -3.60 8.84
CA LYS A 46 21.28 -2.70 9.18
C LYS A 46 21.60 -1.64 8.12
N TRP A 47 20.90 -1.65 7.00
CA TRP A 47 21.11 -0.63 5.97
C TRP A 47 20.84 0.77 6.51
N LYS A 48 21.70 1.70 6.19
CA LYS A 48 21.56 3.12 6.56
C LYS A 48 20.73 3.81 5.50
N THR A 49 19.49 4.16 5.85
CA THR A 49 18.47 4.63 4.90
C THR A 49 18.17 6.13 4.98
N LYS A 50 18.81 6.86 5.91
CA LYS A 50 18.55 8.29 6.16
C LYS A 50 18.60 9.19 4.90
N LYS A 51 19.46 8.86 3.93
CA LYS A 51 19.60 9.63 2.69
C LYS A 51 18.71 9.10 1.55
N VAL A 52 17.99 8.00 1.78
CA VAL A 52 17.14 7.40 0.75
C VAL A 52 15.89 8.25 0.55
N THR A 53 15.66 8.66 -0.69
CA THR A 53 14.48 9.43 -1.10
C THR A 53 13.49 8.60 -1.89
N ASN A 54 13.91 7.48 -2.47
CA ASN A 54 13.09 6.67 -3.36
C ASN A 54 13.26 5.18 -3.06
N ILE A 55 12.13 4.51 -2.73
CA ILE A 55 12.02 3.06 -2.52
C ILE A 55 10.91 2.45 -3.41
N ASN A 56 10.54 3.14 -4.52
CA ASN A 56 9.53 2.65 -5.43
C ASN A 56 9.84 1.24 -5.90
N LYS A 57 8.81 0.38 -5.88
CA LYS A 57 8.87 -0.97 -6.44
C LYS A 57 10.05 -1.82 -5.93
N MET A 58 10.52 -1.53 -4.70
CA MET A 58 11.71 -2.20 -4.17
C MET A 58 11.57 -3.74 -4.18
N PHE A 59 10.38 -4.25 -3.87
CA PHE A 59 10.04 -5.68 -3.88
C PHE A 59 8.93 -6.00 -4.89
N TYR A 60 8.73 -5.14 -5.90
CA TYR A 60 7.69 -5.32 -6.90
C TYR A 60 7.83 -6.69 -7.59
N ASN A 61 6.69 -7.42 -7.68
CA ASN A 61 6.60 -8.71 -8.37
C ASN A 61 7.59 -9.78 -7.86
N CYS A 62 7.93 -9.74 -6.55
CA CYS A 62 8.59 -10.85 -5.89
C CYS A 62 7.54 -11.90 -5.50
N ILE A 63 7.10 -12.69 -6.48
CA ILE A 63 5.89 -13.55 -6.39
C ILE A 63 5.99 -14.56 -5.25
N LYS A 64 7.16 -15.20 -5.09
CA LYS A 64 7.40 -16.24 -4.08
C LYS A 64 7.88 -15.69 -2.73
N LEU A 65 8.01 -14.36 -2.59
CA LEU A 65 8.51 -13.76 -1.36
C LEU A 65 7.59 -14.05 -0.18
N LYS A 66 8.10 -14.79 0.80
CA LYS A 66 7.38 -15.21 2.02
C LYS A 66 7.73 -14.35 3.22
N LYS A 67 8.97 -13.82 3.26
CA LYS A 67 9.50 -13.11 4.41
C LYS A 67 10.40 -11.95 4.03
N ILE A 68 10.22 -10.84 4.74
CA ILE A 68 11.08 -9.66 4.69
C ILE A 68 11.72 -9.50 6.08
N PRO A 69 13.03 -9.22 6.19
CA PRO A 69 13.67 -8.98 7.47
C PRO A 69 13.06 -7.75 8.18
N ASP A 70 13.32 -7.60 9.45
CA ASP A 70 12.83 -6.47 10.22
C ASP A 70 13.47 -5.16 9.71
N ILE A 71 12.67 -4.36 9.04
CA ILE A 71 13.02 -3.03 8.51
C ILE A 71 12.37 -1.89 9.32
N SER A 72 11.83 -2.18 10.50
CA SER A 72 11.14 -1.19 11.35
C SER A 72 12.03 -0.02 11.76
N ASN A 73 13.34 -0.25 11.85
CA ASN A 73 14.34 0.75 12.24
C ASN A 73 14.91 1.56 11.07
N TRP A 74 14.41 1.37 9.86
CA TRP A 74 14.84 2.20 8.75
C TRP A 74 14.40 3.66 8.95
N ASP A 75 15.34 4.58 8.82
CA ASP A 75 15.04 6.00 8.75
C ASP A 75 14.62 6.34 7.32
N ILE A 76 13.30 6.44 7.11
CA ILE A 76 12.73 6.79 5.81
C ILE A 76 12.20 8.23 5.78
N SER A 77 12.62 9.07 6.71
CA SER A 77 12.15 10.45 6.83
C SER A 77 12.42 11.31 5.58
N SER A 78 13.38 10.91 4.75
CA SER A 78 13.67 11.56 3.46
C SER A 78 12.91 10.95 2.28
N VAL A 79 12.18 9.84 2.47
CA VAL A 79 11.47 9.15 1.37
C VAL A 79 10.24 9.94 0.96
N ASN A 80 10.16 10.29 -0.30
CA ASN A 80 8.99 10.92 -0.92
C ASN A 80 8.23 9.95 -1.86
N GLU A 81 8.88 8.90 -2.33
CA GLU A 81 8.34 7.94 -3.29
C GLU A 81 8.43 6.51 -2.76
N MET A 82 7.25 5.87 -2.53
CA MET A 82 7.13 4.47 -2.13
C MET A 82 6.06 3.69 -2.92
N LYS A 83 5.80 4.14 -4.16
CA LYS A 83 4.87 3.48 -5.08
C LYS A 83 5.25 2.02 -5.29
N GLY A 84 4.27 1.12 -5.15
CA GLY A 84 4.42 -0.30 -5.45
C GLY A 84 5.46 -1.04 -4.60
N LEU A 85 5.78 -0.54 -3.38
CA LEU A 85 6.86 -1.08 -2.55
C LEU A 85 6.82 -2.60 -2.42
N PHE A 86 5.62 -3.17 -2.16
CA PHE A 86 5.38 -4.61 -2.03
C PHE A 86 4.39 -5.14 -3.09
N GLU A 87 4.12 -4.36 -4.14
CA GLU A 87 3.13 -4.73 -5.15
C GLU A 87 3.44 -6.10 -5.77
N ARG A 88 2.43 -6.99 -5.84
CA ARG A 88 2.50 -8.35 -6.39
C ARG A 88 3.42 -9.32 -5.62
N CYS A 89 3.65 -9.08 -4.33
CA CYS A 89 4.25 -10.08 -3.44
C CYS A 89 3.17 -11.09 -3.02
N HIS A 90 2.79 -11.99 -3.94
CA HIS A 90 1.60 -12.85 -3.77
C HIS A 90 1.72 -13.82 -2.59
N SER A 91 2.93 -14.26 -2.24
CA SER A 91 3.17 -15.23 -1.16
C SER A 91 3.38 -14.59 0.22
N LEU A 92 3.48 -13.25 0.28
CA LEU A 92 3.78 -12.53 1.51
C LEU A 92 2.56 -12.52 2.44
N LYS A 93 2.69 -13.16 3.62
CA LYS A 93 1.59 -13.27 4.60
C LYS A 93 1.55 -12.13 5.61
N ALA A 94 2.69 -11.52 5.89
CA ALA A 94 2.82 -10.43 6.85
C ALA A 94 3.88 -9.42 6.40
N ILE A 95 3.67 -8.16 6.76
CA ILE A 95 4.62 -7.06 6.57
C ILE A 95 5.37 -6.83 7.89
N PRO A 96 6.69 -6.57 7.90
CA PRO A 96 7.39 -6.11 9.09
C PRO A 96 6.72 -4.89 9.73
N ASN A 97 6.96 -4.66 11.01
CA ASN A 97 6.34 -3.52 11.70
C ASN A 97 6.88 -2.18 11.16
N ILE A 98 6.21 -1.65 10.16
CA ILE A 98 6.51 -0.35 9.52
C ILE A 98 5.72 0.81 10.14
N GLY A 99 4.94 0.58 11.18
CA GLY A 99 4.10 1.62 11.82
C GLY A 99 4.91 2.76 12.42
N LYS A 100 6.19 2.51 12.77
CA LYS A 100 7.11 3.54 13.28
C LYS A 100 7.77 4.40 12.19
N TRP A 101 7.56 4.10 10.94
CA TRP A 101 8.15 4.86 9.86
C TRP A 101 7.67 6.31 9.84
N ASN A 102 8.62 7.23 9.74
CA ASN A 102 8.32 8.65 9.54
C ASN A 102 8.08 8.91 8.04
N ILE A 103 6.80 8.97 7.64
CA ILE A 103 6.40 9.20 6.25
C ILE A 103 6.05 10.68 5.96
N ASN A 104 6.47 11.62 6.80
CA ASN A 104 6.10 13.03 6.69
C ASN A 104 6.44 13.69 5.34
N ASN A 105 7.35 13.10 4.57
CA ASN A 105 7.73 13.60 3.25
C ASN A 105 7.16 12.77 2.10
N THR A 106 6.45 11.69 2.38
CA THR A 106 5.87 10.82 1.35
C THR A 106 4.71 11.51 0.66
N THR A 107 4.75 11.53 -0.66
CA THR A 107 3.71 12.09 -1.52
C THR A 107 2.94 11.04 -2.30
N ASN A 108 3.57 9.89 -2.57
CA ASN A 108 2.99 8.85 -3.41
C ASN A 108 3.09 7.47 -2.74
N MET A 109 1.93 6.88 -2.47
CA MET A 109 1.77 5.54 -1.89
C MET A 109 1.00 4.59 -2.83
N GLU A 110 0.89 4.96 -4.12
CA GLU A 110 0.17 4.16 -5.11
C GLU A 110 0.61 2.71 -5.07
N SER A 111 -0.35 1.79 -5.04
CA SER A 111 -0.14 0.34 -5.12
C SER A 111 0.80 -0.24 -4.05
N MET A 112 1.04 0.43 -2.92
CA MET A 112 2.07 0.02 -1.96
C MET A 112 1.96 -1.45 -1.53
N PHE A 113 0.74 -1.95 -1.33
CA PHE A 113 0.46 -3.35 -0.96
C PHE A 113 -0.37 -4.09 -2.02
N ALA A 114 -0.56 -3.48 -3.20
CA ALA A 114 -1.46 -4.03 -4.20
C ALA A 114 -1.08 -5.46 -4.59
N PHE A 115 -2.09 -6.32 -4.71
CA PHE A 115 -1.95 -7.73 -5.10
C PHE A 115 -1.06 -8.59 -4.18
N CYS A 116 -0.85 -8.16 -2.92
CA CYS A 116 -0.35 -9.04 -1.88
C CYS A 116 -1.46 -10.03 -1.47
N SER A 117 -1.76 -11.00 -2.34
CA SER A 117 -2.97 -11.83 -2.25
C SER A 117 -3.01 -12.75 -1.02
N SER A 118 -1.85 -13.08 -0.43
CA SER A 118 -1.76 -13.87 0.80
C SER A 118 -1.65 -13.04 2.07
N LEU A 119 -1.63 -11.70 1.97
CA LEU A 119 -1.47 -10.81 3.13
C LEU A 119 -2.70 -10.87 4.03
N GLU A 120 -2.53 -11.30 5.28
CA GLU A 120 -3.61 -11.51 6.23
C GLU A 120 -3.88 -10.29 7.12
N ALA A 121 -2.84 -9.48 7.38
CA ALA A 121 -2.93 -8.26 8.18
C ALA A 121 -1.92 -7.21 7.73
N ILE A 122 -2.26 -5.94 7.93
CA ILE A 122 -1.37 -4.78 7.83
C ILE A 122 -0.89 -4.43 9.23
N PRO A 123 0.41 -4.13 9.45
CA PRO A 123 0.88 -3.61 10.73
C PRO A 123 0.14 -2.31 11.09
N ASP A 124 0.15 -1.96 12.38
CA ASP A 124 -0.48 -0.71 12.82
C ASP A 124 0.21 0.52 12.20
N ILE A 125 -0.45 1.12 11.24
CA ILE A 125 -0.05 2.34 10.51
C ILE A 125 -0.98 3.52 10.83
N SER A 126 -1.75 3.44 11.91
CA SER A 126 -2.72 4.46 12.31
C SER A 126 -2.07 5.83 12.58
N ASN A 127 -0.82 5.82 13.04
CA ASN A 127 -0.07 7.03 13.38
C ASN A 127 0.69 7.65 12.18
N TRP A 128 0.55 7.13 11.01
CA TRP A 128 1.20 7.72 9.83
C TRP A 128 0.66 9.13 9.55
N ASN A 129 1.57 10.10 9.42
CA ASN A 129 1.20 11.44 8.97
C ASN A 129 1.13 11.47 7.44
N THR A 130 -0.07 11.35 6.92
CA THR A 130 -0.36 11.29 5.48
C THR A 130 -0.61 12.67 4.85
N GLY A 131 -0.34 13.75 5.57
CA GLY A 131 -0.72 15.11 5.13
C GLY A 131 -0.09 15.59 3.81
N LYS A 132 1.01 14.99 3.36
CA LYS A 132 1.61 15.26 2.04
C LYS A 132 1.21 14.26 0.97
N VAL A 133 0.52 13.18 1.32
CA VAL A 133 0.14 12.14 0.36
C VAL A 133 -0.94 12.69 -0.58
N THR A 134 -0.67 12.57 -1.87
CA THR A 134 -1.60 12.98 -2.93
C THR A 134 -2.23 11.78 -3.65
N ASN A 135 -1.55 10.65 -3.67
CA ASN A 135 -1.97 9.46 -4.43
C ASN A 135 -1.99 8.21 -3.55
N MET A 136 -3.19 7.65 -3.37
CA MET A 136 -3.45 6.39 -2.66
C MET A 136 -4.09 5.34 -3.58
N ARG A 137 -4.02 5.54 -4.91
CA ARG A 137 -4.55 4.61 -5.89
C ARG A 137 -4.09 3.18 -5.59
N ARG A 138 -5.02 2.24 -5.53
CA ARG A 138 -4.78 0.80 -5.36
C ARG A 138 -3.93 0.40 -4.14
N ILE A 139 -3.82 1.22 -3.11
CA ILE A 139 -2.89 0.94 -2.01
C ILE A 139 -3.09 -0.46 -1.39
N PHE A 140 -4.34 -0.96 -1.31
CA PHE A 140 -4.68 -2.29 -0.79
C PHE A 140 -5.34 -3.21 -1.83
N ALA A 141 -5.43 -2.79 -3.10
CA ALA A 141 -6.12 -3.56 -4.13
C ALA A 141 -5.58 -5.00 -4.24
N GLY A 142 -6.46 -5.99 -4.37
CA GLY A 142 -6.06 -7.38 -4.55
C GLY A 142 -5.47 -8.06 -3.31
N CYS A 143 -5.56 -7.44 -2.13
CA CYS A 143 -5.22 -8.09 -0.85
C CYS A 143 -6.34 -9.07 -0.45
N LYS A 144 -6.45 -10.19 -1.18
CA LYS A 144 -7.60 -11.10 -1.11
C LYS A 144 -7.84 -11.70 0.26
N LYS A 145 -6.78 -11.96 1.04
CA LYS A 145 -6.86 -12.56 2.38
C LYS A 145 -6.89 -11.56 3.51
N LEU A 146 -6.82 -10.25 3.23
CA LEU A 146 -6.87 -9.21 4.26
C LEU A 146 -8.26 -9.17 4.91
N ILE A 147 -8.31 -9.45 6.21
CA ILE A 147 -9.58 -9.56 6.96
C ILE A 147 -10.01 -8.22 7.52
N LYS A 148 -9.04 -7.42 7.98
CA LYS A 148 -9.26 -6.09 8.59
C LYS A 148 -8.09 -5.16 8.30
N LEU A 149 -8.36 -3.86 8.37
CA LEU A 149 -7.36 -2.81 8.29
C LEU A 149 -7.02 -2.29 9.71
N PRO A 150 -5.82 -1.73 9.92
CA PRO A 150 -5.57 -0.87 11.07
C PRO A 150 -6.47 0.37 11.00
N ASP A 151 -6.57 1.11 12.11
CA ASP A 151 -7.38 2.34 12.14
C ASP A 151 -6.73 3.45 11.29
N ILE A 152 -7.23 3.62 10.08
CA ILE A 152 -6.83 4.68 9.15
C ILE A 152 -7.78 5.89 9.17
N SER A 153 -8.71 5.95 10.12
CA SER A 153 -9.71 7.03 10.21
C SER A 153 -9.08 8.41 10.41
N LYS A 154 -7.91 8.45 11.05
CA LYS A 154 -7.19 9.68 11.37
C LYS A 154 -6.21 10.15 10.28
N TRP A 155 -6.11 9.43 9.19
CA TRP A 155 -5.24 9.85 8.11
C TRP A 155 -5.65 11.22 7.57
N ASN A 156 -4.69 12.10 7.43
CA ASN A 156 -4.92 13.43 6.84
C ASN A 156 -4.98 13.31 5.32
N THR A 157 -6.19 13.51 4.76
CA THR A 157 -6.48 13.37 3.33
C THR A 157 -6.64 14.72 2.60
N ASN A 158 -6.23 15.83 3.21
CA ASN A 158 -6.43 17.19 2.67
C ASN A 158 -5.75 17.44 1.31
N ASN A 159 -4.74 16.65 0.96
CA ASN A 159 -4.05 16.77 -0.32
C ASN A 159 -4.29 15.60 -1.27
N LEU A 160 -5.17 14.67 -0.87
CA LEU A 160 -5.45 13.48 -1.63
C LEU A 160 -6.25 13.81 -2.89
N ASN A 161 -5.81 13.30 -4.05
CA ASN A 161 -6.49 13.50 -5.33
C ASN A 161 -6.93 12.21 -6.00
N ASN A 162 -6.44 11.06 -5.55
CA ASN A 162 -6.77 9.78 -6.17
C ASN A 162 -7.03 8.67 -5.15
N LEU A 163 -8.24 8.08 -5.22
CA LEU A 163 -8.72 6.94 -4.43
C LEU A 163 -9.10 5.75 -5.32
N PHE A 164 -8.72 5.77 -6.61
CA PHE A 164 -9.09 4.72 -7.55
C PHE A 164 -8.73 3.33 -7.01
N ALA A 165 -9.71 2.43 -7.02
CA ALA A 165 -9.54 1.01 -6.69
C ALA A 165 -8.87 0.75 -5.32
N LEU A 166 -9.11 1.63 -4.33
CA LEU A 166 -8.39 1.62 -3.04
C LEU A 166 -8.40 0.24 -2.36
N PHE A 167 -9.58 -0.43 -2.37
CA PHE A 167 -9.82 -1.74 -1.73
C PHE A 167 -10.33 -2.79 -2.74
N THR A 168 -10.27 -2.52 -4.05
CA THR A 168 -10.72 -3.47 -5.07
C THR A 168 -10.17 -4.88 -4.80
N ASP A 169 -11.00 -5.92 -4.96
CA ASP A 169 -10.62 -7.32 -4.75
C ASP A 169 -10.10 -7.67 -3.33
N CYS A 170 -10.43 -6.88 -2.31
CA CYS A 170 -10.22 -7.26 -0.92
C CYS A 170 -11.32 -8.24 -0.47
N GLN A 171 -11.27 -9.47 -0.98
CA GLN A 171 -12.38 -10.43 -0.93
C GLN A 171 -12.78 -10.86 0.48
N GLN A 172 -11.84 -10.90 1.43
CA GLN A 172 -12.08 -11.30 2.83
C GLN A 172 -12.24 -10.12 3.79
N LEU A 173 -12.13 -8.89 3.31
CA LEU A 173 -12.29 -7.69 4.14
C LEU A 173 -13.73 -7.58 4.64
N LYS A 174 -13.94 -7.62 5.96
CA LYS A 174 -15.28 -7.67 6.57
C LYS A 174 -15.84 -6.29 6.86
N GLU A 175 -14.98 -5.38 7.30
CA GLU A 175 -15.34 -4.03 7.71
C GLU A 175 -14.19 -3.06 7.46
N LEU A 176 -14.50 -1.78 7.47
CA LEU A 176 -13.57 -0.68 7.28
C LEU A 176 -13.53 0.19 8.54
N PRO A 177 -12.39 0.79 8.89
CA PRO A 177 -12.35 1.91 9.82
C PRO A 177 -13.26 3.06 9.35
N ASP A 178 -13.64 3.94 10.27
CA ASP A 178 -14.50 5.07 9.92
C ASP A 178 -13.77 6.11 9.05
N ILE A 179 -13.88 5.95 7.74
CA ILE A 179 -13.33 6.89 6.75
C ILE A 179 -14.32 7.98 6.33
N SER A 180 -15.47 8.10 6.99
CA SER A 180 -16.50 9.11 6.65
C SER A 180 -16.01 10.56 6.78
N LYS A 181 -14.99 10.77 7.61
CA LYS A 181 -14.40 12.09 7.88
C LYS A 181 -13.25 12.47 6.95
N TRP A 182 -12.88 11.61 6.03
CA TRP A 182 -11.83 11.94 5.07
C TRP A 182 -12.22 13.15 4.24
N ASN A 183 -11.30 14.07 4.09
CA ASN A 183 -11.47 15.21 3.18
C ASN A 183 -11.22 14.74 1.75
N THR A 184 -12.28 14.74 0.96
CA THR A 184 -12.27 14.28 -0.45
C THR A 184 -12.40 15.44 -1.44
N SER A 185 -12.32 16.68 -0.97
CA SER A 185 -12.58 17.88 -1.80
C SER A 185 -11.70 17.96 -3.06
N LYS A 186 -10.46 17.47 -2.98
CA LYS A 186 -9.51 17.46 -4.11
C LYS A 186 -9.51 16.15 -4.90
N VAL A 187 -10.29 15.15 -4.48
CA VAL A 187 -10.29 13.83 -5.13
C VAL A 187 -11.06 13.92 -6.45
N ILE A 188 -10.42 13.45 -7.51
CA ILE A 188 -10.96 13.42 -8.87
C ILE A 188 -11.25 12.02 -9.39
N GLU A 189 -10.68 10.98 -8.76
CA GLU A 189 -10.89 9.58 -9.12
C GLU A 189 -11.31 8.75 -7.90
N VAL A 190 -12.52 8.21 -7.93
CA VAL A 190 -13.14 7.39 -6.87
C VAL A 190 -13.77 6.10 -7.44
N ASN A 191 -13.32 5.66 -8.62
CA ASN A 191 -13.88 4.45 -9.24
C ASN A 191 -13.41 3.19 -8.54
N SER A 192 -14.25 2.17 -8.52
CA SER A 192 -13.92 0.81 -8.08
C SER A 192 -13.37 0.71 -6.65
N ILE A 193 -13.68 1.66 -5.75
CA ILE A 193 -13.06 1.70 -4.42
C ILE A 193 -13.25 0.37 -3.68
N PHE A 194 -14.45 -0.22 -3.73
CA PHE A 194 -14.82 -1.46 -3.04
C PHE A 194 -15.20 -2.59 -4.01
N GLU A 195 -14.88 -2.45 -5.29
CA GLU A 195 -15.22 -3.47 -6.30
C GLU A 195 -14.73 -4.85 -5.85
N ASN A 196 -15.60 -5.88 -5.93
CA ASN A 196 -15.34 -7.26 -5.53
C ASN A 196 -14.90 -7.44 -4.04
N CYS A 197 -15.31 -6.55 -3.13
CA CYS A 197 -15.18 -6.76 -1.68
C CYS A 197 -16.26 -7.75 -1.21
N LEU A 198 -16.09 -9.04 -1.52
CA LEU A 198 -17.13 -10.07 -1.39
C LEU A 198 -17.61 -10.31 0.06
N SER A 199 -16.75 -10.07 1.05
CA SER A 199 -17.06 -10.28 2.48
C SER A 199 -17.48 -9.02 3.20
N LEU A 200 -17.38 -7.85 2.56
CA LEU A 200 -17.69 -6.57 3.17
C LEU A 200 -19.17 -6.52 3.57
N SER A 201 -19.43 -6.31 4.84
CA SER A 201 -20.79 -6.30 5.39
C SER A 201 -21.26 -4.91 5.83
N LYS A 202 -20.31 -3.99 6.08
CA LYS A 202 -20.58 -2.64 6.52
C LYS A 202 -19.58 -1.68 5.91
N VAL A 203 -20.07 -0.57 5.39
CA VAL A 203 -19.26 0.55 4.87
C VAL A 203 -19.56 1.77 5.73
N PRO A 204 -18.55 2.56 6.13
CA PRO A 204 -18.77 3.85 6.77
C PRO A 204 -19.64 4.77 5.91
N ASP A 205 -20.29 5.75 6.54
CA ASP A 205 -21.16 6.69 5.82
C ASP A 205 -20.36 7.64 4.92
N ILE A 206 -20.03 7.14 3.71
CA ILE A 206 -19.31 7.91 2.69
C ILE A 206 -20.20 8.88 1.90
N SER A 207 -21.51 8.99 2.21
CA SER A 207 -22.38 10.04 1.65
C SER A 207 -21.93 11.45 2.08
N LYS A 208 -21.12 11.51 3.14
CA LYS A 208 -20.53 12.75 3.66
C LYS A 208 -19.33 13.24 2.84
N TRP A 209 -18.80 12.43 1.96
CA TRP A 209 -17.71 12.85 1.09
C TRP A 209 -18.16 13.96 0.15
N LYS A 210 -17.37 15.01 0.09
CA LYS A 210 -17.63 16.18 -0.73
C LYS A 210 -16.51 16.33 -1.76
N PHE A 211 -16.87 16.58 -2.99
CA PHE A 211 -15.93 16.75 -4.10
C PHE A 211 -16.09 18.15 -4.65
N ASN A 212 -15.00 18.87 -4.89
CA ASN A 212 -15.05 20.20 -5.52
C ASN A 212 -15.43 20.10 -7.01
N GLU A 213 -14.98 19.01 -7.65
CA GLU A 213 -15.34 18.67 -9.02
C GLU A 213 -16.09 17.33 -9.01
N LYS A 214 -16.98 17.11 -9.96
CA LYS A 214 -17.73 15.86 -10.08
C LYS A 214 -16.76 14.70 -10.45
N PRO A 215 -16.42 13.79 -9.54
CA PRO A 215 -15.53 12.69 -9.87
C PRO A 215 -16.22 11.67 -10.76
N LYS A 216 -15.43 10.85 -11.46
CA LYS A 216 -15.95 9.60 -12.03
C LYS A 216 -16.33 8.67 -10.87
N ILE A 217 -17.56 8.13 -10.92
CA ILE A 217 -18.09 7.21 -9.92
C ILE A 217 -18.62 5.99 -10.69
N LEU A 218 -17.77 4.98 -10.85
CA LEU A 218 -18.11 3.74 -11.57
C LEU A 218 -17.68 2.52 -10.75
N ASN A 219 -18.49 1.47 -10.76
CA ASN A 219 -18.20 0.15 -10.21
C ASN A 219 -17.81 0.15 -8.71
N ASN A 220 -18.16 1.20 -7.92
CA ASN A 220 -17.66 1.30 -6.55
C ASN A 220 -18.08 0.15 -5.64
N PHE A 221 -19.25 -0.43 -5.87
CA PHE A 221 -19.80 -1.53 -5.09
C PHE A 221 -20.09 -2.78 -5.93
N LYS A 222 -19.64 -2.81 -7.17
CA LYS A 222 -19.81 -3.97 -8.05
C LYS A 222 -19.22 -5.21 -7.41
N GLY A 223 -19.97 -6.30 -7.36
CA GLY A 223 -19.54 -7.55 -6.74
C GLY A 223 -19.56 -7.56 -5.20
N CYS A 224 -19.95 -6.47 -4.53
CA CYS A 224 -20.18 -6.47 -3.10
C CYS A 224 -21.47 -7.20 -2.72
N LYS A 225 -21.65 -7.50 -1.41
CA LYS A 225 -22.90 -8.08 -0.91
C LYS A 225 -24.09 -7.12 -1.11
N ASN A 226 -25.24 -7.65 -1.52
CA ASN A 226 -26.48 -6.88 -1.68
C ASN A 226 -26.99 -6.25 -0.36
N SER A 227 -26.51 -6.72 0.80
CA SER A 227 -26.87 -6.17 2.11
C SER A 227 -26.20 -4.84 2.44
N ILE A 228 -25.22 -4.39 1.65
CA ILE A 228 -24.56 -3.09 1.86
C ILE A 228 -25.51 -1.97 1.45
N LYS A 229 -25.75 -1.03 2.36
CA LYS A 229 -26.48 0.20 2.05
C LYS A 229 -25.57 1.13 1.23
N ILE A 230 -25.80 1.15 -0.07
CA ILE A 230 -25.04 2.01 -1.01
C ILE A 230 -25.63 3.43 -0.95
N PRO A 231 -24.82 4.48 -0.67
CA PRO A 231 -25.30 5.86 -0.76
C PRO A 231 -25.73 6.21 -2.19
N GLU A 232 -26.77 7.04 -2.33
CA GLU A 232 -27.42 7.35 -3.60
C GLU A 232 -26.43 7.79 -4.70
N MET A 233 -25.47 8.62 -4.34
CA MET A 233 -24.46 9.12 -5.28
C MET A 233 -23.54 8.04 -5.88
N TYR A 234 -23.55 6.80 -5.35
CA TYR A 234 -22.76 5.67 -5.82
C TYR A 234 -23.61 4.56 -6.45
N LYS A 235 -24.91 4.76 -6.58
CA LYS A 235 -25.79 3.85 -7.32
C LYS A 235 -25.62 4.07 -8.82
N GLU A 236 -25.39 2.99 -9.56
CA GLU A 236 -25.28 2.95 -11.02
C GLU A 236 -26.64 2.68 -11.65
#